data_22ee740b46d1bac959b8faaedff387d7
#
_entry.id   22ee740b46d1bac959b8faaedff387d7
#
_cell.length_a   1.000
_cell.length_b   1.000
_cell.length_c   1.000
_cell.angle_alpha   90.00
_cell.angle_beta   90.00
_cell.angle_gamma   90.00
#
_symmetry.space_group_name_H-M   'P 1'
#
loop_
_entity.id
_entity.type
_entity.pdbx_description
1 polymer ?
#
loop_
_entity_poly.entity_id
_entity_poly.type
_entity_poly.pdbx_seq_one_letter_code
_entity_poly.pdbx_strand_id
1 'polypeptide(L)'
;MSIQQGCTLPNPAHVLEICIQVSEWKGKDISDKFEALANLEDLEVEEEGGDNDEFEVLEWPSWESSRGSKNLVNVDGLGAVGDGVTDDTQAFVNAWKQACSTPKSVLLIPQGRRYLVNATRFKGPCADKLIEGTIVAPDEPKTWDPKNPRNWLNFYNISNVIFQGNGVIDGSGSKWWEASCKKNKSNALTIDSSSSVRVKGITVKNGQQMNFVIARSASVRVIDVKVSAPEDSPNTDGIHITESTNVVLQNCRIGTGDDCISIVNASSSIKMKNIYCGPGHGISIGSLGKDNSTGIVEKVVLDKAFIRGTMNGLRIKTWQGGSGYVRSIRYQDVRMDDVSNPIIIDQFYCDSPTSCQNQTSAVEISQIMYRNVTGTSKSVKAMKFACSDTVPCNHIVLNNINLQRSDGTVETFCHSAAGFGYGYIQPSAECLTSSDKDKIVIQKQEEDITKSNEEYYIHTEL
;
A
#
# COMPACT_ATOMS: atom_id res chain seq x y z
N MET A 1 -38.66 -12.65 29.28
CA MET A 1 -39.17 -11.38 28.76
C MET A 1 -38.43 -11.09 27.46
N SER A 2 -39.13 -11.22 26.37
CA SER A 2 -38.61 -11.14 25.02
C SER A 2 -38.05 -9.74 24.71
N ILE A 3 -36.84 -9.67 24.18
CA ILE A 3 -36.37 -8.51 23.48
C ILE A 3 -36.31 -8.88 22.00
N GLN A 4 -37.47 -8.67 21.35
CA GLN A 4 -37.53 -8.42 19.91
C GLN A 4 -37.57 -6.91 19.75
N GLN A 5 -36.46 -6.30 19.36
CA GLN A 5 -36.49 -4.99 18.70
C GLN A 5 -35.18 -4.76 17.96
N GLY A 6 -35.26 -4.82 16.64
CA GLY A 6 -34.66 -3.87 15.75
C GLY A 6 -33.30 -4.20 15.17
N CYS A 7 -33.20 -5.25 14.34
CA CYS A 7 -32.15 -5.27 13.29
C CYS A 7 -32.85 -4.91 11.96
N THR A 8 -32.79 -3.67 11.57
CA THR A 8 -33.12 -3.25 10.19
C THR A 8 -31.83 -2.69 9.58
N LEU A 9 -31.11 -3.54 8.85
CA LEU A 9 -29.97 -3.17 8.03
C LEU A 9 -30.12 -3.77 6.62
N PRO A 10 -29.58 -3.14 5.58
CA PRO A 10 -30.00 -3.36 4.20
C PRO A 10 -29.43 -4.58 3.48
N ASN A 11 -28.72 -5.52 4.13
CA ASN A 11 -28.28 -6.74 3.47
C ASN A 11 -28.34 -7.99 4.37
N PRO A 12 -29.29 -8.92 4.14
CA PRO A 12 -29.57 -10.03 5.07
C PRO A 12 -28.46 -11.06 5.25
N ALA A 13 -27.57 -11.24 4.29
CA ALA A 13 -26.57 -12.32 4.33
C ALA A 13 -25.41 -12.03 5.31
N HIS A 14 -24.90 -10.82 5.34
CA HIS A 14 -23.82 -10.44 6.25
C HIS A 14 -24.31 -10.22 7.69
N VAL A 15 -25.53 -9.72 7.86
CA VAL A 15 -26.14 -9.50 9.18
C VAL A 15 -26.42 -10.82 9.91
N LEU A 16 -26.74 -11.89 9.18
CA LEU A 16 -26.99 -13.20 9.80
C LEU A 16 -25.71 -13.80 10.42
N GLU A 17 -24.57 -13.67 9.73
CA GLU A 17 -23.28 -14.17 10.21
C GLU A 17 -22.79 -13.41 11.47
N ILE A 18 -22.94 -12.09 11.47
CA ILE A 18 -22.62 -11.24 12.64
C ILE A 18 -23.58 -11.50 13.83
N CYS A 19 -24.87 -11.66 13.58
CA CYS A 19 -25.83 -11.93 14.64
C CYS A 19 -25.68 -13.33 15.25
N ILE A 20 -25.29 -14.35 14.50
CA ILE A 20 -25.03 -15.70 15.03
C ILE A 20 -23.79 -15.71 15.91
N GLN A 21 -22.73 -15.01 15.53
CA GLN A 21 -21.50 -14.93 16.33
C GLN A 21 -21.68 -14.09 17.61
N VAL A 22 -22.55 -13.09 17.62
CA VAL A 22 -22.86 -12.27 18.81
C VAL A 22 -23.62 -13.04 19.88
N SER A 23 -24.40 -14.06 19.52
CA SER A 23 -25.11 -14.88 20.49
C SER A 23 -24.20 -15.78 21.33
N GLU A 24 -22.98 -16.04 20.86
CA GLU A 24 -21.98 -16.87 21.55
C GLU A 24 -21.06 -16.08 22.49
N TRP A 25 -21.12 -14.74 22.50
CA TRP A 25 -20.23 -13.87 23.25
C TRP A 25 -20.93 -13.20 24.46
N LYS A 26 -20.54 -13.55 25.67
CA LYS A 26 -21.05 -12.93 26.90
C LYS A 26 -19.90 -12.37 27.76
N GLY A 27 -19.89 -11.03 27.99
CA GLY A 27 -19.03 -10.38 28.97
C GLY A 27 -18.57 -8.96 28.59
N LYS A 28 -17.96 -8.26 29.51
CA LYS A 28 -17.49 -6.87 29.38
C LYS A 28 -16.35 -6.70 28.35
N ASP A 29 -15.62 -7.78 28.08
CA ASP A 29 -14.52 -7.88 27.12
C ASP A 29 -15.02 -7.87 25.65
N ILE A 30 -16.30 -8.08 25.44
CA ILE A 30 -16.98 -8.07 24.13
C ILE A 30 -17.08 -6.65 23.58
N SER A 31 -17.30 -5.64 24.44
CA SER A 31 -17.44 -4.25 24.03
C SER A 31 -16.19 -3.76 23.31
N ASP A 32 -15.01 -4.03 23.86
CA ASP A 32 -13.74 -3.57 23.31
C ASP A 32 -13.39 -4.30 22.00
N LYS A 33 -13.72 -5.60 21.92
CA LYS A 33 -13.55 -6.39 20.68
C LYS A 33 -14.52 -5.96 19.59
N PHE A 34 -15.75 -5.63 19.98
CA PHE A 34 -16.79 -5.13 19.08
C PHE A 34 -16.47 -3.73 18.55
N GLU A 35 -15.96 -2.84 19.40
CA GLU A 35 -15.53 -1.51 19.02
C GLU A 35 -14.32 -1.56 18.10
N ALA A 36 -13.36 -2.47 18.35
CA ALA A 36 -12.23 -2.71 17.45
C ALA A 36 -12.67 -3.26 16.08
N LEU A 37 -13.64 -4.18 16.06
CA LEU A 37 -14.19 -4.74 14.82
C LEU A 37 -14.98 -3.69 14.05
N ALA A 38 -15.88 -2.97 14.72
CA ALA A 38 -16.67 -1.89 14.12
C ALA A 38 -15.78 -0.80 13.54
N ASN A 39 -14.77 -0.33 14.27
CA ASN A 39 -13.82 0.66 13.78
C ASN A 39 -12.99 0.18 12.58
N LEU A 40 -12.81 -1.12 12.40
CA LEU A 40 -12.11 -1.69 11.25
C LEU A 40 -13.05 -1.98 10.07
N GLU A 41 -14.31 -2.29 10.34
CA GLU A 41 -15.36 -2.48 9.32
C GLU A 41 -15.87 -1.14 8.79
N ASP A 42 -15.98 -0.12 9.65
CA ASP A 42 -16.28 1.28 9.30
C ASP A 42 -15.14 2.01 8.56
N LEU A 43 -13.99 1.37 8.39
CA LEU A 43 -13.08 1.78 7.32
C LEU A 43 -13.74 1.44 5.97
N GLU A 44 -14.91 2.03 5.72
CA GLU A 44 -15.60 1.85 4.47
C GLU A 44 -14.63 2.12 3.32
N VAL A 45 -14.31 1.09 2.57
CA VAL A 45 -14.36 1.23 1.14
C VAL A 45 -15.82 1.67 0.91
N GLU A 46 -16.08 2.95 0.72
CA GLU A 46 -17.37 3.37 0.20
C GLU A 46 -17.63 2.44 -1.00
N GLU A 47 -18.41 1.38 -0.76
CA GLU A 47 -19.16 0.72 -1.80
C GLU A 47 -20.22 1.75 -2.15
N GLU A 48 -19.84 2.77 -2.91
CA GLU A 48 -20.76 3.51 -3.72
C GLU A 48 -21.41 2.47 -4.64
N GLY A 49 -22.57 2.08 -4.21
CA GLY A 49 -23.64 1.27 -4.76
C GLY A 49 -23.32 0.33 -5.91
N GLY A 50 -23.67 -0.96 -5.69
CA GLY A 50 -24.09 -1.95 -6.68
C GLY A 50 -23.11 -2.21 -7.83
N ASP A 51 -23.09 -3.40 -8.37
CA ASP A 51 -22.33 -3.92 -9.52
C ASP A 51 -22.24 -3.04 -10.81
N ASN A 52 -22.58 -1.80 -10.71
CA ASN A 52 -22.16 -0.70 -11.53
C ASN A 52 -21.03 0.01 -10.79
N ASP A 53 -19.79 -0.34 -11.06
CA ASP A 53 -18.58 0.44 -10.80
C ASP A 53 -18.62 1.80 -11.55
N GLU A 54 -19.62 2.54 -11.36
CA GLU A 54 -19.59 3.99 -11.34
C GLU A 54 -19.06 4.43 -9.94
N PHE A 55 -17.77 4.14 -9.66
CA PHE A 55 -16.86 5.26 -9.42
C PHE A 55 -17.37 6.34 -10.35
N GLU A 56 -17.97 7.43 -9.80
CA GLU A 56 -18.21 8.55 -10.70
C GLU A 56 -17.00 8.54 -11.61
N VAL A 57 -17.15 7.86 -12.71
CA VAL A 57 -16.37 8.09 -13.88
C VAL A 57 -16.79 9.53 -14.12
N LEU A 58 -16.19 10.42 -13.33
CA LEU A 58 -15.90 11.74 -13.85
C LEU A 58 -15.28 11.35 -15.16
N GLU A 59 -16.18 11.22 -16.16
CA GLU A 59 -15.85 10.74 -17.47
C GLU A 59 -14.50 11.32 -17.74
N TRP A 60 -13.49 10.44 -17.74
CA TRP A 60 -12.17 10.88 -18.14
C TRP A 60 -12.46 11.47 -19.50
N PRO A 61 -12.41 12.80 -19.68
CA PRO A 61 -12.72 13.34 -20.99
C PRO A 61 -11.80 12.57 -21.90
N SER A 62 -12.35 11.63 -22.69
CA SER A 62 -11.54 10.97 -23.68
C SER A 62 -10.88 12.12 -24.39
N TRP A 63 -9.55 12.09 -24.58
CA TRP A 63 -8.88 13.15 -25.29
C TRP A 63 -9.59 13.41 -26.63
N GLU A 64 -10.25 12.40 -27.20
CA GLU A 64 -11.11 12.44 -28.37
C GLU A 64 -12.37 13.30 -28.22
N SER A 65 -13.07 13.23 -27.09
CA SER A 65 -14.23 14.10 -26.82
C SER A 65 -13.83 15.56 -26.58
N SER A 66 -12.55 15.82 -26.32
CA SER A 66 -11.99 17.14 -26.06
C SER A 66 -11.32 17.80 -27.28
N ARG A 67 -11.38 17.20 -28.49
CA ARG A 67 -10.75 17.72 -29.71
C ARG A 67 -11.16 19.13 -30.08
N GLY A 68 -12.26 19.64 -29.56
CA GLY A 68 -12.83 20.92 -29.98
C GLY A 68 -12.31 22.19 -29.31
N SER A 69 -11.53 22.13 -28.19
CA SER A 69 -11.25 23.34 -27.43
C SER A 69 -9.98 23.36 -26.56
N LYS A 70 -9.06 22.38 -26.65
CA LYS A 70 -7.83 22.40 -25.86
C LYS A 70 -6.63 22.87 -26.66
N ASN A 71 -5.87 23.80 -26.11
CA ASN A 71 -4.59 24.24 -26.70
C ASN A 71 -3.54 23.14 -26.49
N LEU A 72 -3.13 22.48 -27.58
CA LEU A 72 -2.13 21.43 -27.53
C LEU A 72 -0.73 22.03 -27.62
N VAL A 73 0.07 21.82 -26.56
CA VAL A 73 1.49 22.21 -26.51
C VAL A 73 2.32 20.95 -26.73
N ASN A 74 2.84 20.78 -27.94
CA ASN A 74 3.68 19.65 -28.30
C ASN A 74 5.15 19.96 -28.01
N VAL A 75 5.87 19.06 -27.32
CA VAL A 75 7.30 19.23 -27.00
C VAL A 75 8.16 19.34 -28.26
N ASP A 76 7.81 18.63 -29.34
CA ASP A 76 8.51 18.69 -30.64
C ASP A 76 8.45 20.11 -31.27
N GLY A 77 7.29 20.78 -31.14
CA GLY A 77 7.12 22.14 -31.59
C GLY A 77 7.95 23.18 -30.82
N LEU A 78 8.55 22.77 -29.70
CA LEU A 78 9.42 23.60 -28.87
C LEU A 78 10.89 23.17 -28.94
N GLY A 79 11.22 22.33 -29.92
CA GLY A 79 12.58 21.94 -30.23
C GLY A 79 13.05 20.63 -29.64
N ALA A 80 12.14 19.78 -29.08
CA ALA A 80 12.51 18.44 -28.67
C ALA A 80 12.80 17.56 -29.89
N VAL A 81 13.94 16.86 -29.88
CA VAL A 81 14.37 15.96 -30.95
C VAL A 81 13.81 14.55 -30.78
N GLY A 82 13.78 14.04 -29.57
CA GLY A 82 13.20 12.75 -29.25
C GLY A 82 13.92 11.56 -29.88
N ASP A 83 15.24 11.63 -30.03
CA ASP A 83 16.12 10.57 -30.56
C ASP A 83 16.71 9.66 -29.43
N GLY A 84 16.51 10.04 -28.19
CA GLY A 84 17.03 9.36 -27.00
C GLY A 84 18.48 9.70 -26.63
N VAL A 85 19.11 10.63 -27.35
CA VAL A 85 20.51 11.05 -27.18
C VAL A 85 20.64 12.54 -26.97
N THR A 86 19.91 13.33 -27.74
CA THR A 86 19.88 14.78 -27.64
C THR A 86 19.20 15.21 -26.34
N ASP A 87 19.77 16.20 -25.67
CA ASP A 87 19.18 16.75 -24.44
C ASP A 87 17.94 17.59 -24.76
N ASP A 88 16.78 17.05 -24.50
CA ASP A 88 15.47 17.67 -24.72
C ASP A 88 14.97 18.48 -23.49
N THR A 89 15.76 18.59 -22.43
CA THR A 89 15.35 19.20 -21.16
C THR A 89 14.77 20.60 -21.32
N GLN A 90 15.44 21.46 -22.13
CA GLN A 90 15.00 22.83 -22.28
C GLN A 90 13.66 22.92 -23.05
N ALA A 91 13.45 22.06 -24.03
CA ALA A 91 12.17 21.95 -24.73
C ALA A 91 11.04 21.56 -23.81
N PHE A 92 11.27 20.59 -22.93
CA PHE A 92 10.30 20.17 -21.89
C PHE A 92 10.00 21.28 -20.90
N VAL A 93 11.02 22.02 -20.43
CA VAL A 93 10.83 23.17 -19.53
C VAL A 93 10.01 24.27 -20.17
N ASN A 94 10.29 24.58 -21.45
CA ASN A 94 9.55 25.60 -22.22
C ASN A 94 8.10 25.14 -22.45
N ALA A 95 7.89 23.88 -22.83
CA ALA A 95 6.58 23.31 -23.05
C ALA A 95 5.75 23.29 -21.74
N TRP A 96 6.37 22.95 -20.64
CA TRP A 96 5.74 23.02 -19.33
C TRP A 96 5.28 24.45 -18.99
N LYS A 97 6.17 25.44 -19.11
CA LYS A 97 5.85 26.84 -18.84
C LYS A 97 4.70 27.32 -19.71
N GLN A 98 4.74 27.04 -21.03
CA GLN A 98 3.69 27.43 -21.98
C GLN A 98 2.35 26.76 -21.63
N ALA A 99 2.35 25.45 -21.38
CA ALA A 99 1.14 24.73 -21.02
C ALA A 99 0.55 25.22 -19.68
N CYS A 100 1.38 25.58 -18.71
CA CYS A 100 0.91 26.06 -17.41
C CYS A 100 0.41 27.52 -17.46
N SER A 101 0.87 28.32 -18.39
CA SER A 101 0.39 29.71 -18.58
C SER A 101 -0.87 29.82 -19.48
N THR A 102 -1.24 28.75 -20.16
CA THR A 102 -2.36 28.73 -21.10
C THR A 102 -3.54 27.95 -20.51
N PRO A 103 -4.69 28.59 -20.29
CA PRO A 103 -5.88 27.89 -19.79
C PRO A 103 -6.32 26.74 -20.72
N LYS A 104 -6.80 25.64 -20.10
CA LYS A 104 -7.28 24.45 -20.85
C LYS A 104 -6.26 23.88 -21.85
N SER A 105 -4.99 23.97 -21.54
CA SER A 105 -3.92 23.41 -22.40
C SER A 105 -3.62 21.96 -22.02
N VAL A 106 -3.11 21.22 -22.98
CA VAL A 106 -2.56 19.89 -22.80
C VAL A 106 -1.12 19.85 -23.28
N LEU A 107 -0.19 19.44 -22.42
CA LEU A 107 1.19 19.15 -22.83
C LEU A 107 1.22 17.77 -23.46
N LEU A 108 1.58 17.67 -24.71
CA LEU A 108 1.74 16.44 -25.47
C LEU A 108 3.21 16.02 -25.56
N ILE A 109 3.47 14.78 -25.19
CA ILE A 109 4.74 14.07 -25.41
C ILE A 109 4.45 12.96 -26.41
N PRO A 110 4.79 13.12 -27.70
CA PRO A 110 4.37 12.25 -28.79
C PRO A 110 4.85 10.81 -28.68
N GLN A 111 4.02 9.90 -29.16
CA GLN A 111 4.31 8.47 -29.25
C GLN A 111 5.46 8.18 -30.24
N GLY A 112 6.16 7.04 -30.01
CA GLY A 112 7.20 6.55 -30.92
C GLY A 112 8.55 7.27 -30.81
N ARG A 113 8.69 8.23 -29.91
CA ARG A 113 9.92 8.99 -29.66
C ARG A 113 10.47 8.69 -28.26
N ARG A 114 11.78 8.96 -28.09
CA ARG A 114 12.51 8.82 -26.82
C ARG A 114 13.18 10.16 -26.49
N TYR A 115 12.75 10.80 -25.42
CA TYR A 115 13.24 12.12 -25.04
C TYR A 115 14.20 12.01 -23.86
N LEU A 116 15.46 12.40 -24.05
CA LEU A 116 16.44 12.47 -22.97
C LEU A 116 16.21 13.76 -22.18
N VAL A 117 15.81 13.61 -20.92
CA VAL A 117 15.52 14.75 -20.04
C VAL A 117 16.38 14.65 -18.79
N ASN A 118 17.15 15.68 -18.48
CA ASN A 118 17.94 15.77 -17.25
C ASN A 118 17.05 15.98 -16.02
N ALA A 119 17.64 15.83 -14.82
CA ALA A 119 16.95 16.06 -13.57
C ALA A 119 16.26 17.42 -13.54
N THR A 120 14.93 17.44 -13.47
CA THR A 120 14.13 18.63 -13.68
C THR A 120 12.99 18.74 -12.68
N ARG A 121 12.80 19.94 -12.13
CA ARG A 121 11.66 20.28 -11.30
C ARG A 121 10.63 21.06 -12.10
N PHE A 122 9.49 20.47 -12.33
CA PHE A 122 8.32 21.08 -12.95
C PHE A 122 7.42 21.69 -11.89
N LYS A 123 7.32 23.01 -11.86
CA LYS A 123 6.60 23.72 -10.81
C LYS A 123 5.22 24.19 -11.30
N GLY A 124 4.19 24.03 -10.45
CA GLY A 124 2.84 24.55 -10.69
C GLY A 124 2.67 26.05 -10.42
N PRO A 125 1.42 26.58 -10.60
CA PRO A 125 0.21 25.83 -10.96
C PRO A 125 0.17 25.43 -12.42
N CYS A 126 -0.54 24.35 -12.77
CA CYS A 126 -0.51 23.81 -14.13
C CYS A 126 -1.74 22.94 -14.46
N ALA A 127 -1.99 22.70 -15.77
CA ALA A 127 -3.09 21.93 -16.32
C ALA A 127 -2.67 20.52 -16.80
N ASP A 128 -3.56 19.81 -17.47
CA ASP A 128 -3.46 18.40 -17.85
C ASP A 128 -2.26 18.05 -18.75
N LYS A 129 -1.80 16.82 -18.66
CA LYS A 129 -0.66 16.27 -19.41
C LYS A 129 -1.02 14.96 -20.09
N LEU A 130 -0.62 14.81 -21.35
CA LEU A 130 -0.74 13.59 -22.11
C LEU A 130 0.64 13.02 -22.42
N ILE A 131 0.96 11.87 -21.85
CA ILE A 131 2.27 11.21 -22.00
C ILE A 131 2.06 9.96 -22.85
N GLU A 132 2.49 9.97 -24.10
CA GLU A 132 2.41 8.83 -25.01
C GLU A 132 3.80 8.34 -25.46
N GLY A 133 4.79 9.20 -25.48
CA GLY A 133 6.18 8.87 -25.78
C GLY A 133 6.96 8.34 -24.59
N THR A 134 8.27 8.14 -24.80
CA THR A 134 9.18 7.69 -23.75
C THR A 134 10.06 8.84 -23.27
N ILE A 135 10.01 9.14 -21.97
CA ILE A 135 10.94 10.04 -21.30
C ILE A 135 12.05 9.17 -20.68
N VAL A 136 13.31 9.49 -20.93
CA VAL A 136 14.49 8.72 -20.51
C VAL A 136 15.39 9.59 -19.65
N ALA A 137 15.89 9.06 -18.54
CA ALA A 137 16.89 9.71 -17.72
C ALA A 137 18.31 9.52 -18.29
N PRO A 138 19.23 10.47 -18.09
CA PRO A 138 20.64 10.19 -18.22
C PRO A 138 21.07 9.08 -17.29
N ASP A 139 21.84 8.12 -17.80
CA ASP A 139 22.24 6.92 -17.07
C ASP A 139 23.45 7.11 -16.15
N GLU A 140 24.23 8.18 -16.35
CA GLU A 140 25.45 8.47 -15.58
C GLU A 140 25.15 9.32 -14.33
N PRO A 141 25.29 8.76 -13.09
CA PRO A 141 25.07 9.52 -11.86
C PRO A 141 25.94 10.78 -11.73
N LYS A 142 27.14 10.76 -12.30
CA LYS A 142 28.12 11.88 -12.23
C LYS A 142 27.72 13.08 -13.05
N THR A 143 26.83 12.92 -14.02
CA THR A 143 26.35 14.03 -14.88
C THR A 143 25.20 14.81 -14.25
N TRP A 144 24.67 14.31 -13.12
CA TRP A 144 23.56 14.95 -12.44
C TRP A 144 24.02 16.13 -11.59
N ASP A 145 23.20 17.17 -11.52
CA ASP A 145 23.47 18.34 -10.69
C ASP A 145 23.63 17.92 -9.20
N PRO A 146 24.79 18.08 -8.58
CA PRO A 146 25.03 17.72 -7.20
C PRO A 146 24.16 18.49 -6.20
N LYS A 147 23.58 19.61 -6.63
CA LYS A 147 22.64 20.40 -5.80
C LYS A 147 21.23 19.81 -5.74
N ASN A 148 20.90 18.88 -6.66
CA ASN A 148 19.56 18.29 -6.73
C ASN A 148 19.60 16.78 -7.05
N PRO A 149 20.37 15.97 -6.30
CA PRO A 149 20.62 14.57 -6.66
C PRO A 149 19.42 13.64 -6.38
N ARG A 150 18.39 14.10 -5.64
CA ARG A 150 17.36 13.20 -5.09
C ARG A 150 16.13 12.96 -5.96
N ASN A 151 15.92 13.76 -7.01
CA ASN A 151 14.73 13.60 -7.85
C ASN A 151 15.07 13.83 -9.31
N TRP A 152 14.65 12.93 -10.15
CA TRP A 152 14.77 13.08 -11.59
C TRP A 152 13.64 13.96 -12.16
N LEU A 153 12.42 13.43 -12.27
CA LEU A 153 11.25 14.20 -12.67
C LEU A 153 10.45 14.57 -11.43
N ASN A 154 10.53 15.81 -10.99
CA ASN A 154 9.82 16.29 -9.82
C ASN A 154 8.71 17.27 -10.20
N PHE A 155 7.46 16.85 -10.06
CA PHE A 155 6.28 17.69 -10.24
C PHE A 155 5.89 18.28 -8.88
N TYR A 156 6.20 19.55 -8.71
CA TYR A 156 6.10 20.23 -7.42
C TYR A 156 5.00 21.29 -7.40
N ASN A 157 4.20 21.29 -6.33
CA ASN A 157 3.14 22.28 -6.11
C ASN A 157 2.18 22.41 -7.30
N ILE A 158 1.72 21.26 -7.81
CA ILE A 158 0.72 21.16 -8.87
C ILE A 158 -0.65 20.85 -8.28
N SER A 159 -1.70 21.35 -8.88
CA SER A 159 -3.08 21.11 -8.48
C SER A 159 -3.98 20.87 -9.70
N ASN A 160 -4.92 19.92 -9.55
CA ASN A 160 -5.88 19.56 -10.61
C ASN A 160 -5.18 19.15 -11.92
N VAL A 161 -4.13 18.36 -11.84
CA VAL A 161 -3.35 17.89 -12.99
C VAL A 161 -3.63 16.42 -13.28
N ILE A 162 -3.82 16.10 -14.54
CA ILE A 162 -3.99 14.73 -15.02
C ILE A 162 -2.77 14.35 -15.87
N PHE A 163 -2.07 13.29 -15.46
CA PHE A 163 -1.09 12.58 -16.28
C PHE A 163 -1.75 11.35 -16.86
N GLN A 164 -1.83 11.24 -18.18
CA GLN A 164 -2.47 10.10 -18.81
C GLN A 164 -1.76 9.68 -20.09
N GLY A 165 -2.04 8.47 -20.56
CA GLY A 165 -1.49 7.91 -21.80
C GLY A 165 -0.83 6.57 -21.58
N ASN A 166 -0.21 6.02 -22.61
CA ASN A 166 0.50 4.74 -22.58
C ASN A 166 2.02 4.94 -22.62
N GLY A 167 2.49 6.14 -22.29
CA GLY A 167 3.89 6.51 -22.33
C GLY A 167 4.73 5.86 -21.25
N VAL A 168 6.03 5.97 -21.41
CA VAL A 168 7.03 5.34 -20.52
C VAL A 168 7.93 6.41 -19.89
N ILE A 169 8.16 6.28 -18.60
CA ILE A 169 9.15 7.04 -17.84
C ILE A 169 10.24 6.04 -17.42
N ASP A 170 11.41 6.10 -18.09
CA ASP A 170 12.53 5.19 -17.91
C ASP A 170 13.66 5.86 -17.16
N GLY A 171 13.86 5.47 -15.91
CA GLY A 171 14.87 6.05 -15.03
C GLY A 171 16.31 5.66 -15.31
N SER A 172 16.55 4.70 -16.23
CA SER A 172 17.92 4.26 -16.63
C SER A 172 18.83 3.91 -15.45
N GLY A 173 18.27 3.23 -14.41
CA GLY A 173 18.86 3.11 -13.09
C GLY A 173 20.09 2.18 -12.95
N SER A 174 20.46 1.37 -13.95
CA SER A 174 21.48 0.31 -13.81
C SER A 174 22.79 0.79 -13.21
N LYS A 175 23.37 1.87 -13.73
CA LYS A 175 24.64 2.44 -13.20
C LYS A 175 24.48 3.06 -11.80
N TRP A 176 23.27 3.46 -11.43
CA TRP A 176 22.95 3.94 -10.08
C TRP A 176 22.99 2.78 -9.08
N TRP A 177 22.48 1.62 -9.47
CA TRP A 177 22.49 0.43 -8.60
C TRP A 177 23.90 -0.07 -8.34
N GLU A 178 24.75 -0.07 -9.36
CA GLU A 178 26.18 -0.39 -9.23
C GLU A 178 26.93 0.62 -8.32
N ALA A 179 26.58 1.90 -8.39
CA ALA A 179 27.19 2.97 -7.60
C ALA A 179 26.66 3.08 -6.16
N SER A 180 25.87 2.11 -5.67
CA SER A 180 25.18 2.11 -4.38
C SER A 180 24.14 3.23 -4.23
N CYS A 181 22.92 2.95 -4.58
CA CYS A 181 21.76 3.88 -4.42
C CYS A 181 21.49 4.29 -2.96
N LYS A 182 21.99 3.56 -1.94
CA LYS A 182 21.94 3.99 -0.54
C LYS A 182 22.76 5.26 -0.29
N LYS A 183 23.83 5.49 -1.06
CA LYS A 183 24.67 6.69 -0.99
C LYS A 183 24.23 7.76 -1.98
N ASN A 184 23.88 7.35 -3.19
CA ASN A 184 23.48 8.22 -4.30
C ASN A 184 21.96 8.07 -4.54
N LYS A 185 21.16 8.71 -3.69
CA LYS A 185 19.69 8.58 -3.72
C LYS A 185 19.09 9.45 -4.81
N SER A 186 18.32 8.87 -5.74
CA SER A 186 17.50 9.61 -6.67
C SER A 186 16.21 8.86 -6.99
N ASN A 187 15.08 9.55 -6.95
CA ASN A 187 13.78 9.01 -7.31
C ASN A 187 13.47 9.30 -8.78
N ALA A 188 12.80 8.38 -9.46
CA ALA A 188 12.49 8.57 -10.88
C ALA A 188 11.35 9.59 -11.07
N LEU A 189 10.13 9.24 -10.76
CA LEU A 189 8.97 10.13 -10.83
C LEU A 189 8.57 10.56 -9.42
N THR A 190 8.39 11.87 -9.19
CA THR A 190 7.93 12.39 -7.90
C THR A 190 6.80 13.38 -8.07
N ILE A 191 5.67 13.15 -7.40
CA ILE A 191 4.60 14.12 -7.18
C ILE A 191 4.81 14.67 -5.76
N ASP A 192 5.08 15.95 -5.66
CA ASP A 192 5.53 16.58 -4.40
C ASP A 192 4.71 17.82 -4.06
N SER A 193 4.26 17.94 -2.81
CA SER A 193 3.53 19.11 -2.28
C SER A 193 2.34 19.50 -3.17
N SER A 194 1.57 18.51 -3.61
CA SER A 194 0.58 18.63 -4.68
C SER A 194 -0.80 18.18 -4.24
N SER A 195 -1.85 18.59 -4.97
CA SER A 195 -3.22 18.20 -4.64
C SER A 195 -4.05 17.90 -5.88
N SER A 196 -5.04 16.97 -5.73
CA SER A 196 -5.97 16.61 -6.80
C SER A 196 -5.24 16.19 -8.08
N VAL A 197 -4.23 15.31 -7.94
CA VAL A 197 -3.43 14.80 -9.07
C VAL A 197 -3.94 13.41 -9.46
N ARG A 198 -4.10 13.19 -10.76
CA ARG A 198 -4.47 11.90 -11.32
C ARG A 198 -3.39 11.39 -12.26
N VAL A 199 -3.02 10.12 -12.13
CA VAL A 199 -2.03 9.44 -12.98
C VAL A 199 -2.66 8.18 -13.55
N LYS A 200 -2.75 8.04 -14.87
CA LYS A 200 -3.40 6.90 -15.51
C LYS A 200 -2.63 6.34 -16.69
N GLY A 201 -2.49 5.01 -16.73
CA GLY A 201 -2.07 4.25 -17.91
C GLY A 201 -0.57 4.25 -18.20
N ILE A 202 0.21 5.12 -17.57
CA ILE A 202 1.66 5.22 -17.82
C ILE A 202 2.45 4.05 -17.22
N THR A 203 3.64 3.85 -17.78
CA THR A 203 4.63 2.89 -17.22
C THR A 203 5.80 3.68 -16.64
N VAL A 204 6.18 3.38 -15.39
CA VAL A 204 7.41 3.88 -14.77
C VAL A 204 8.35 2.71 -14.59
N LYS A 205 9.59 2.83 -15.04
CA LYS A 205 10.54 1.71 -14.93
C LYS A 205 11.96 2.14 -14.66
N ASN A 206 12.75 1.19 -14.14
CA ASN A 206 14.18 1.32 -13.92
C ASN A 206 14.56 2.59 -13.15
N GLY A 207 13.81 2.91 -12.10
CA GLY A 207 14.14 4.06 -11.25
C GLY A 207 15.55 3.96 -10.67
N GLN A 208 16.21 5.08 -10.51
CA GLN A 208 17.55 5.15 -9.94
C GLN A 208 17.59 4.60 -8.50
N GLN A 209 16.52 4.85 -7.75
CA GLN A 209 16.16 4.26 -6.47
C GLN A 209 14.65 4.00 -6.49
N MET A 210 13.82 4.80 -5.83
CA MET A 210 12.36 4.64 -5.88
C MET A 210 11.82 5.01 -7.26
N ASN A 211 10.89 4.20 -7.79
CA ASN A 211 10.32 4.42 -9.12
C ASN A 211 9.29 5.56 -9.13
N PHE A 212 8.27 5.49 -8.26
CA PHE A 212 7.23 6.51 -8.21
C PHE A 212 7.01 6.95 -6.76
N VAL A 213 7.21 8.22 -6.47
CA VAL A 213 7.07 8.81 -5.14
C VAL A 213 5.90 9.78 -5.09
N ILE A 214 5.06 9.66 -4.07
CA ILE A 214 4.00 10.60 -3.72
C ILE A 214 4.38 11.16 -2.35
N ALA A 215 4.73 12.45 -2.32
CA ALA A 215 5.25 13.09 -1.12
C ALA A 215 4.48 14.38 -0.78
N ARG A 216 4.15 14.61 0.48
CA ARG A 216 3.49 15.84 0.97
C ARG A 216 2.27 16.25 0.15
N SER A 217 1.51 15.26 -0.33
CA SER A 217 0.45 15.49 -1.30
C SER A 217 -0.90 15.00 -0.80
N ALA A 218 -1.98 15.56 -1.33
CA ALA A 218 -3.33 15.19 -0.97
C ALA A 218 -4.19 14.88 -2.20
N SER A 219 -5.13 13.93 -2.07
CA SER A 219 -6.07 13.57 -3.13
C SER A 219 -5.37 13.16 -4.43
N VAL A 220 -4.45 12.19 -4.33
CA VAL A 220 -3.73 11.62 -5.49
C VAL A 220 -4.37 10.30 -5.90
N ARG A 221 -4.70 10.15 -7.19
CA ARG A 221 -5.25 8.91 -7.73
C ARG A 221 -4.32 8.34 -8.80
N VAL A 222 -3.94 7.07 -8.65
CA VAL A 222 -3.04 6.34 -9.56
C VAL A 222 -3.78 5.11 -10.06
N ILE A 223 -4.07 5.07 -11.36
CA ILE A 223 -4.96 4.08 -11.97
C ILE A 223 -4.28 3.44 -13.18
N ASP A 224 -4.36 2.10 -13.30
CA ASP A 224 -3.83 1.34 -14.44
C ASP A 224 -2.33 1.58 -14.70
N VAL A 225 -1.55 1.91 -13.67
CA VAL A 225 -0.12 2.21 -13.77
C VAL A 225 0.70 0.92 -13.64
N LYS A 226 1.75 0.82 -14.47
CA LYS A 226 2.75 -0.23 -14.39
C LYS A 226 4.04 0.32 -13.82
N VAL A 227 4.63 -0.40 -12.85
CA VAL A 227 5.94 -0.06 -12.31
C VAL A 227 6.84 -1.28 -12.38
N SER A 228 8.04 -1.15 -12.94
CA SER A 228 8.95 -2.28 -13.07
C SER A 228 10.41 -1.89 -12.91
N ALA A 229 11.16 -2.77 -12.26
CA ALA A 229 12.63 -2.78 -12.21
C ALA A 229 13.09 -4.24 -12.08
N PRO A 230 14.34 -4.58 -12.38
CA PRO A 230 14.87 -5.91 -12.13
C PRO A 230 14.70 -6.34 -10.66
N GLU A 231 14.51 -7.64 -10.43
CA GLU A 231 14.31 -8.21 -9.09
C GLU A 231 15.52 -7.98 -8.16
N ASP A 232 16.71 -7.93 -8.72
CA ASP A 232 17.98 -7.70 -8.02
C ASP A 232 18.35 -6.21 -7.88
N SER A 233 17.54 -5.29 -8.39
CA SER A 233 17.79 -3.85 -8.29
C SER A 233 17.57 -3.34 -6.87
N PRO A 234 18.58 -2.77 -6.20
CA PRO A 234 18.48 -2.44 -4.78
C PRO A 234 17.64 -1.18 -4.54
N ASN A 235 16.79 -1.23 -3.52
CA ASN A 235 15.97 -0.10 -3.05
C ASN A 235 15.10 0.56 -4.15
N THR A 236 14.64 -0.23 -5.08
CA THR A 236 13.79 0.23 -6.19
C THR A 236 12.31 0.06 -5.84
N ASP A 237 11.87 0.66 -4.72
CA ASP A 237 10.47 0.64 -4.34
C ASP A 237 9.59 1.03 -5.53
N GLY A 238 8.46 0.34 -5.71
CA GLY A 238 7.54 0.60 -6.80
C GLY A 238 6.82 1.94 -6.63
N ILE A 239 5.88 2.02 -5.68
CA ILE A 239 5.17 3.25 -5.32
C ILE A 239 5.45 3.57 -3.85
N HIS A 240 6.07 4.69 -3.59
CA HIS A 240 6.42 5.16 -2.25
C HIS A 240 5.54 6.34 -1.84
N ILE A 241 4.84 6.22 -0.69
CA ILE A 241 3.92 7.23 -0.18
C ILE A 241 4.43 7.76 1.15
N THR A 242 4.64 9.06 1.24
CA THR A 242 5.14 9.72 2.45
C THR A 242 4.44 11.07 2.67
N GLU A 243 4.15 11.40 3.93
CA GLU A 243 3.54 12.69 4.32
C GLU A 243 2.31 13.06 3.46
N SER A 244 1.49 12.06 3.12
CA SER A 244 0.42 12.22 2.13
C SER A 244 -0.91 11.66 2.63
N THR A 245 -2.01 12.26 2.18
CA THR A 245 -3.35 11.86 2.59
C THR A 245 -4.29 11.70 1.40
N ASN A 246 -5.32 10.83 1.57
CA ASN A 246 -6.30 10.54 0.52
C ASN A 246 -5.64 10.13 -0.80
N VAL A 247 -4.83 9.06 -0.75
CA VAL A 247 -4.18 8.48 -1.91
C VAL A 247 -4.90 7.20 -2.32
N VAL A 248 -5.25 7.08 -3.58
CA VAL A 248 -5.89 5.89 -4.15
C VAL A 248 -5.00 5.28 -5.22
N LEU A 249 -4.67 3.99 -5.07
CA LEU A 249 -3.98 3.18 -6.06
C LEU A 249 -4.95 2.11 -6.57
N GLN A 250 -5.19 2.04 -7.87
CA GLN A 250 -6.13 1.09 -8.44
C GLN A 250 -5.57 0.42 -9.69
N ASN A 251 -5.78 -0.91 -9.82
CA ASN A 251 -5.35 -1.70 -10.98
C ASN A 251 -3.86 -1.56 -11.30
N CYS A 252 -3.01 -1.37 -10.30
CA CYS A 252 -1.58 -1.19 -10.51
C CYS A 252 -0.85 -2.54 -10.59
N ARG A 253 0.12 -2.63 -11.51
CA ARG A 253 1.01 -3.79 -11.64
C ARG A 253 2.42 -3.39 -11.30
N ILE A 254 2.98 -3.97 -10.25
CA ILE A 254 4.25 -3.54 -9.68
C ILE A 254 5.15 -4.77 -9.50
N GLY A 255 6.35 -4.71 -10.07
CA GLY A 255 7.38 -5.73 -9.87
C GLY A 255 8.76 -5.07 -9.90
N THR A 256 9.50 -5.15 -8.79
CA THR A 256 10.75 -4.40 -8.56
C THR A 256 11.70 -5.19 -7.65
N GLY A 257 12.83 -4.62 -7.32
CA GLY A 257 13.80 -5.24 -6.41
C GLY A 257 13.62 -4.88 -4.93
N ASP A 258 12.57 -4.10 -4.57
CA ASP A 258 12.25 -3.77 -3.18
C ASP A 258 10.71 -3.78 -2.98
N ASP A 259 10.18 -3.02 -2.03
CA ASP A 259 8.75 -2.99 -1.75
C ASP A 259 7.93 -2.59 -2.99
N CYS A 260 6.90 -3.38 -3.35
CA CYS A 260 5.98 -2.95 -4.41
C CYS A 260 5.30 -1.63 -4.05
N ILE A 261 4.84 -1.54 -2.82
CA ILE A 261 4.26 -0.31 -2.25
C ILE A 261 4.86 -0.13 -0.86
N SER A 262 5.37 1.06 -0.57
CA SER A 262 5.86 1.45 0.75
C SER A 262 5.13 2.70 1.23
N ILE A 263 4.48 2.60 2.41
CA ILE A 263 3.73 3.68 3.05
C ILE A 263 4.48 4.07 4.32
N VAL A 264 4.95 5.31 4.40
CA VAL A 264 5.77 5.75 5.53
C VAL A 264 5.16 6.95 6.24
N ASN A 265 5.94 7.57 7.12
CA ASN A 265 5.50 8.57 8.10
C ASN A 265 4.55 9.64 7.57
N ALA A 266 3.62 10.06 8.44
CA ALA A 266 2.62 11.11 8.22
C ALA A 266 1.70 10.83 7.00
N SER A 267 1.37 9.54 6.78
CA SER A 267 0.47 9.11 5.70
C SER A 267 -0.84 8.58 6.25
N SER A 268 -1.97 8.98 5.65
CA SER A 268 -3.30 8.57 6.10
C SER A 268 -4.31 8.47 4.95
N SER A 269 -5.39 7.69 5.18
CA SER A 269 -6.48 7.53 4.20
C SER A 269 -5.94 7.02 2.85
N ILE A 270 -5.19 5.93 2.89
CA ILE A 270 -4.61 5.29 1.70
C ILE A 270 -5.48 4.10 1.31
N LYS A 271 -6.00 4.11 0.09
CA LYS A 271 -6.81 3.03 -0.45
C LYS A 271 -6.08 2.36 -1.62
N MET A 272 -5.99 1.04 -1.60
CA MET A 272 -5.36 0.24 -2.65
C MET A 272 -6.34 -0.84 -3.11
N LYS A 273 -6.64 -0.90 -4.40
CA LYS A 273 -7.59 -1.89 -4.96
C LYS A 273 -7.02 -2.55 -6.20
N ASN A 274 -7.20 -3.87 -6.32
CA ASN A 274 -6.73 -4.66 -7.47
C ASN A 274 -5.23 -4.48 -7.73
N ILE A 275 -4.39 -4.75 -6.75
CA ILE A 275 -2.94 -4.62 -6.85
C ILE A 275 -2.30 -5.96 -7.24
N TYR A 276 -1.49 -5.95 -8.28
CA TYR A 276 -0.56 -7.04 -8.59
C TYR A 276 0.83 -6.65 -8.12
N CYS A 277 1.42 -7.44 -7.23
CA CYS A 277 2.73 -7.22 -6.64
C CYS A 277 3.63 -8.43 -6.87
N GLY A 278 4.74 -8.24 -7.54
CA GLY A 278 5.79 -9.25 -7.71
C GLY A 278 6.51 -9.19 -9.06
N PRO A 279 7.81 -9.51 -9.06
CA PRO A 279 8.67 -9.80 -7.90
C PRO A 279 8.88 -8.58 -7.00
N GLY A 280 9.49 -8.76 -5.81
CA GLY A 280 9.85 -7.69 -4.89
C GLY A 280 9.76 -8.05 -3.41
N HIS A 281 9.60 -7.03 -2.55
CA HIS A 281 9.52 -7.22 -1.10
C HIS A 281 8.08 -7.15 -0.53
N GLY A 282 7.05 -7.12 -1.38
CA GLY A 282 5.66 -7.09 -0.96
C GLY A 282 5.09 -5.69 -0.72
N ILE A 283 4.02 -5.58 0.06
CA ILE A 283 3.35 -4.33 0.40
C ILE A 283 3.67 -4.00 1.86
N SER A 284 4.31 -2.86 2.09
CA SER A 284 4.89 -2.51 3.39
C SER A 284 4.36 -1.18 3.94
N ILE A 285 4.05 -1.18 5.24
CA ILE A 285 3.97 0.03 6.05
C ILE A 285 5.30 0.15 6.81
N GLY A 286 6.01 1.25 6.58
CA GLY A 286 7.34 1.50 7.18
C GLY A 286 8.51 1.38 6.18
N SER A 287 9.75 1.51 6.73
CA SER A 287 10.07 1.47 8.16
C SER A 287 9.78 2.80 8.84
N LEU A 288 9.27 2.73 10.06
CA LEU A 288 8.93 3.88 10.89
C LEU A 288 9.77 3.89 12.17
N GLY A 289 9.99 5.07 12.74
CA GLY A 289 10.62 5.22 14.06
C GLY A 289 12.15 5.14 14.06
N LYS A 290 12.81 5.14 12.89
CA LYS A 290 14.27 5.12 12.80
C LYS A 290 14.88 6.34 13.52
N ASP A 291 16.00 6.12 14.21
CA ASP A 291 16.74 7.18 14.93
C ASP A 291 15.86 7.94 15.94
N ASN A 292 14.99 7.19 16.66
CA ASN A 292 14.04 7.70 17.66
C ASN A 292 13.00 8.69 17.10
N SER A 293 12.74 8.63 15.79
CA SER A 293 11.75 9.51 15.16
C SER A 293 10.31 9.07 15.46
N THR A 294 9.38 9.99 15.24
CA THR A 294 7.95 9.70 15.30
C THR A 294 7.45 9.17 13.97
N GLY A 295 6.73 8.06 14.00
CA GLY A 295 6.09 7.46 12.83
C GLY A 295 4.58 7.40 13.00
N ILE A 296 3.83 7.98 12.06
CA ILE A 296 2.35 8.01 12.09
C ILE A 296 1.81 7.52 10.76
N VAL A 297 1.07 6.41 10.79
CA VAL A 297 0.32 5.89 9.64
C VAL A 297 -1.04 5.38 10.13
N GLU A 298 -2.11 5.83 9.48
CA GLU A 298 -3.46 5.38 9.83
C GLU A 298 -4.40 5.31 8.62
N LYS A 299 -5.49 4.55 8.77
CA LYS A 299 -6.56 4.43 7.77
C LYS A 299 -6.00 3.96 6.41
N VAL A 300 -5.40 2.77 6.41
CA VAL A 300 -4.90 2.12 5.19
C VAL A 300 -5.75 0.90 4.86
N VAL A 301 -6.26 0.84 3.66
CA VAL A 301 -7.05 -0.28 3.16
C VAL A 301 -6.42 -0.85 1.89
N LEU A 302 -6.19 -2.16 1.87
CA LEU A 302 -5.90 -2.94 0.68
C LEU A 302 -7.07 -3.88 0.41
N ASP A 303 -7.71 -3.71 -0.73
CA ASP A 303 -8.81 -4.54 -1.20
C ASP A 303 -8.44 -5.19 -2.54
N LYS A 304 -8.43 -6.50 -2.56
CA LYS A 304 -8.05 -7.34 -3.69
C LYS A 304 -6.59 -7.12 -4.15
N ALA A 305 -5.74 -8.06 -3.77
CA ALA A 305 -4.37 -8.10 -4.26
C ALA A 305 -3.94 -9.52 -4.64
N PHE A 306 -3.06 -9.60 -5.63
CA PHE A 306 -2.31 -10.81 -5.93
C PHE A 306 -0.82 -10.54 -5.76
N ILE A 307 -0.20 -11.23 -4.79
CA ILE A 307 1.21 -11.08 -4.45
C ILE A 307 1.94 -12.37 -4.82
N ARG A 308 2.97 -12.27 -5.66
CA ARG A 308 3.63 -13.45 -6.19
C ARG A 308 5.14 -13.34 -6.18
N GLY A 309 5.82 -14.39 -5.69
CA GLY A 309 7.27 -14.51 -5.75
C GLY A 309 8.01 -13.41 -4.98
N THR A 310 7.42 -12.91 -3.91
CA THR A 310 8.00 -11.81 -3.13
C THR A 310 8.63 -12.30 -1.83
N MET A 311 9.54 -11.48 -1.27
CA MET A 311 10.13 -11.75 0.05
C MET A 311 9.07 -11.67 1.15
N ASN A 312 8.19 -10.67 1.13
CA ASN A 312 7.09 -10.53 2.09
C ASN A 312 5.77 -10.33 1.34
N GLY A 313 4.67 -10.64 2.04
CA GLY A 313 3.34 -10.32 1.55
C GLY A 313 2.87 -8.97 2.10
N LEU A 314 2.20 -9.00 3.25
CA LEU A 314 1.68 -7.84 3.97
C LEU A 314 2.59 -7.58 5.17
N ARG A 315 3.28 -6.44 5.15
CA ARG A 315 4.32 -6.15 6.13
C ARG A 315 4.10 -4.83 6.85
N ILE A 316 4.27 -4.84 8.18
CA ILE A 316 4.46 -3.63 9.00
C ILE A 316 5.84 -3.74 9.65
N LYS A 317 6.71 -2.75 9.46
CA LYS A 317 8.09 -2.73 9.97
C LYS A 317 8.40 -1.41 10.69
N THR A 318 8.83 -1.50 11.94
CA THR A 318 9.20 -0.33 12.76
C THR A 318 10.50 -0.58 13.51
N TRP A 319 11.24 0.49 13.76
CA TRP A 319 12.49 0.46 14.53
C TRP A 319 12.22 0.55 16.02
N GLN A 320 13.02 -0.12 16.81
CA GLN A 320 13.09 0.13 18.25
C GLN A 320 13.53 1.57 18.53
N GLY A 321 13.03 2.16 19.61
CA GLY A 321 13.33 3.55 19.99
C GLY A 321 12.41 4.59 19.34
N GLY A 322 11.62 4.21 18.34
CA GLY A 322 10.66 5.10 17.72
C GLY A 322 9.47 5.45 18.60
N SER A 323 8.61 6.32 18.12
CA SER A 323 7.34 6.74 18.75
C SER A 323 6.26 6.94 17.71
N GLY A 324 5.04 7.26 18.13
CA GLY A 324 3.88 7.39 17.23
C GLY A 324 3.09 6.10 17.09
N TYR A 325 2.38 5.94 15.98
CA TYR A 325 1.48 4.78 15.83
C TYR A 325 1.26 4.35 14.38
N VAL A 326 0.89 3.06 14.23
CA VAL A 326 0.26 2.46 13.04
C VAL A 326 -1.07 1.88 13.49
N ARG A 327 -2.18 2.38 12.96
CA ARG A 327 -3.52 1.93 13.36
C ARG A 327 -4.55 2.01 12.25
N SER A 328 -5.68 1.32 12.44
CA SER A 328 -6.79 1.30 11.49
C SER A 328 -6.31 0.84 10.10
N ILE A 329 -5.72 -0.35 10.06
CA ILE A 329 -5.19 -0.97 8.85
C ILE A 329 -6.04 -2.19 8.49
N ARG A 330 -6.52 -2.26 7.26
CA ARG A 330 -7.27 -3.42 6.76
C ARG A 330 -6.66 -3.95 5.48
N TYR A 331 -6.37 -5.25 5.48
CA TYR A 331 -5.96 -6.03 4.32
C TYR A 331 -7.03 -7.07 4.05
N GLN A 332 -7.66 -7.04 2.88
CA GLN A 332 -8.72 -7.99 2.54
C GLN A 332 -8.60 -8.53 1.13
N ASP A 333 -9.12 -9.76 0.94
CA ASP A 333 -9.18 -10.46 -0.35
C ASP A 333 -7.81 -10.57 -1.03
N VAL A 334 -6.80 -11.00 -0.27
CA VAL A 334 -5.42 -11.11 -0.74
C VAL A 334 -5.08 -12.56 -1.06
N ARG A 335 -4.65 -12.78 -2.29
CA ARG A 335 -4.09 -14.06 -2.73
C ARG A 335 -2.57 -13.97 -2.84
N MET A 336 -1.89 -14.96 -2.28
CA MET A 336 -0.44 -15.05 -2.30
C MET A 336 0.02 -16.32 -3.03
N ASP A 337 1.09 -16.19 -3.82
CA ASP A 337 1.70 -17.31 -4.53
C ASP A 337 3.20 -17.25 -4.33
N ASP A 338 3.76 -18.26 -3.66
CA ASP A 338 5.20 -18.41 -3.46
C ASP A 338 5.85 -17.21 -2.74
N VAL A 339 5.24 -16.77 -1.63
CA VAL A 339 5.70 -15.64 -0.79
C VAL A 339 6.51 -16.15 0.41
N SER A 340 7.66 -15.55 0.71
CA SER A 340 8.50 -16.06 1.81
C SER A 340 7.91 -15.76 3.19
N ASN A 341 7.42 -14.55 3.44
CA ASN A 341 6.78 -14.16 4.69
C ASN A 341 5.41 -13.54 4.39
N PRO A 342 4.33 -14.33 4.29
CA PRO A 342 3.00 -13.83 3.90
C PRO A 342 2.45 -12.70 4.76
N ILE A 343 2.46 -12.86 6.08
CA ILE A 343 1.99 -11.83 7.03
C ILE A 343 3.09 -11.59 8.06
N ILE A 344 3.53 -10.34 8.17
CA ILE A 344 4.59 -9.97 9.11
C ILE A 344 4.37 -8.59 9.74
N ILE A 345 4.36 -8.55 11.08
CA ILE A 345 4.55 -7.36 11.90
C ILE A 345 5.91 -7.50 12.60
N ASP A 346 6.80 -6.53 12.42
CA ASP A 346 8.16 -6.56 12.97
C ASP A 346 8.54 -5.20 13.57
N GLN A 347 8.42 -5.07 14.90
CA GLN A 347 8.87 -3.89 15.65
C GLN A 347 10.37 -3.94 16.01
N PHE A 348 11.07 -5.01 15.62
CA PHE A 348 12.52 -5.15 15.78
C PHE A 348 13.26 -4.97 14.46
N TYR A 349 12.63 -4.29 13.48
CA TYR A 349 13.24 -4.07 12.18
C TYR A 349 14.59 -3.35 12.31
N CYS A 350 15.60 -3.88 11.64
CA CYS A 350 16.96 -3.38 11.68
C CYS A 350 17.60 -3.52 10.29
N ASP A 351 17.76 -2.42 9.57
CA ASP A 351 18.52 -2.34 8.32
C ASP A 351 19.88 -1.66 8.60
N SER A 352 20.69 -2.31 9.42
CA SER A 352 22.01 -1.84 9.83
C SER A 352 23.02 -2.98 9.74
N PRO A 353 24.28 -2.68 9.35
CA PRO A 353 25.36 -3.66 9.40
C PRO A 353 25.66 -4.17 10.81
N THR A 354 25.29 -3.40 11.82
CA THR A 354 25.43 -3.78 13.25
C THR A 354 24.07 -4.09 13.84
N SER A 355 24.03 -5.04 14.78
CA SER A 355 22.80 -5.42 15.53
C SER A 355 22.20 -4.19 16.21
N CYS A 356 20.90 -3.96 16.00
CA CYS A 356 20.17 -2.91 16.70
C CYS A 356 19.87 -3.33 18.15
N GLN A 357 19.96 -2.39 19.06
CA GLN A 357 19.63 -2.60 20.47
C GLN A 357 18.12 -2.56 20.67
N ASN A 358 17.61 -3.44 21.54
CA ASN A 358 16.23 -3.31 22.04
C ASN A 358 16.13 -2.06 22.91
N GLN A 359 14.99 -1.36 22.78
CA GLN A 359 14.72 -0.11 23.50
C GLN A 359 13.35 -0.19 24.19
N THR A 360 13.10 0.73 25.12
CA THR A 360 11.84 0.80 25.89
C THR A 360 10.73 1.53 25.17
N SER A 361 11.00 2.18 24.03
CA SER A 361 10.02 2.82 23.19
C SER A 361 9.95 2.15 21.82
N ALA A 362 8.78 2.15 21.22
CA ALA A 362 8.53 1.68 19.86
C ALA A 362 7.31 2.43 19.28
N VAL A 363 7.12 2.37 17.98
CA VAL A 363 5.89 2.83 17.33
C VAL A 363 4.76 1.88 17.72
N GLU A 364 3.68 2.39 18.31
CA GLU A 364 2.51 1.59 18.66
C GLU A 364 1.85 0.98 17.42
N ILE A 365 1.48 -0.31 17.48
CA ILE A 365 0.78 -0.99 16.39
C ILE A 365 -0.52 -1.55 16.93
N SER A 366 -1.65 -1.07 16.41
CA SER A 366 -2.97 -1.47 16.89
C SER A 366 -4.03 -1.43 15.79
N GLN A 367 -5.14 -2.15 15.99
CA GLN A 367 -6.27 -2.16 15.04
C GLN A 367 -5.83 -2.59 13.62
N ILE A 368 -5.26 -3.79 13.52
CA ILE A 368 -4.81 -4.37 12.25
C ILE A 368 -5.70 -5.55 11.90
N MET A 369 -6.35 -5.51 10.76
CA MET A 369 -7.21 -6.59 10.28
C MET A 369 -6.65 -7.25 9.03
N TYR A 370 -6.64 -8.58 9.05
CA TYR A 370 -6.38 -9.42 7.88
C TYR A 370 -7.62 -10.27 7.62
N ARG A 371 -8.23 -10.12 6.46
CA ARG A 371 -9.48 -10.78 6.06
C ARG A 371 -9.32 -11.48 4.72
N ASN A 372 -9.79 -12.73 4.60
CA ASN A 372 -9.73 -13.51 3.35
C ASN A 372 -8.33 -13.50 2.73
N VAL A 373 -7.30 -13.87 3.50
CA VAL A 373 -5.91 -13.97 3.01
C VAL A 373 -5.58 -15.43 2.76
N THR A 374 -5.27 -15.77 1.52
CA THR A 374 -5.04 -17.16 1.11
C THR A 374 -3.77 -17.29 0.28
N GLY A 375 -3.16 -18.48 0.29
CA GLY A 375 -2.07 -18.78 -0.63
C GLY A 375 -0.94 -19.62 -0.07
N THR A 376 0.23 -19.51 -0.71
CA THR A 376 1.40 -20.34 -0.41
C THR A 376 2.55 -19.54 0.18
N SER A 377 3.16 -20.14 1.22
CA SER A 377 4.36 -19.64 1.91
C SER A 377 5.58 -20.47 1.53
N LYS A 378 6.73 -19.81 1.30
CA LYS A 378 8.04 -20.48 1.21
C LYS A 378 8.61 -20.85 2.58
N SER A 379 8.33 -20.04 3.60
CA SER A 379 8.84 -20.27 4.95
C SER A 379 7.85 -21.04 5.82
N VAL A 380 8.37 -21.67 6.87
CA VAL A 380 7.56 -22.33 7.90
C VAL A 380 6.71 -21.30 8.64
N LYS A 381 7.28 -20.12 8.95
CA LYS A 381 6.56 -19.04 9.65
C LYS A 381 5.75 -18.21 8.65
N ALA A 382 4.53 -18.66 8.34
CA ALA A 382 3.65 -17.95 7.42
C ALA A 382 3.05 -16.67 8.02
N MET A 383 2.88 -16.62 9.34
CA MET A 383 2.49 -15.43 10.07
C MET A 383 3.51 -15.14 11.19
N LYS A 384 4.01 -13.91 11.24
CA LYS A 384 4.97 -13.46 12.28
C LYS A 384 4.49 -12.15 12.89
N PHE A 385 4.22 -12.15 14.18
CA PHE A 385 3.86 -10.98 14.98
C PHE A 385 4.95 -10.77 16.04
N ALA A 386 6.01 -10.02 15.68
CA ALA A 386 7.14 -9.74 16.55
C ALA A 386 7.04 -8.32 17.07
N CYS A 387 6.46 -8.15 18.25
CA CYS A 387 6.15 -6.87 18.86
C CYS A 387 7.05 -6.59 20.07
N SER A 388 7.23 -5.31 20.40
CA SER A 388 8.08 -4.85 21.51
C SER A 388 7.56 -5.33 22.86
N ASP A 389 8.48 -5.68 23.75
CA ASP A 389 8.14 -6.11 25.11
C ASP A 389 7.48 -4.99 25.93
N THR A 390 7.80 -3.75 25.64
CA THR A 390 7.31 -2.56 26.37
C THR A 390 6.17 -1.85 25.67
N VAL A 391 6.01 -2.06 24.34
CA VAL A 391 4.93 -1.49 23.53
C VAL A 391 4.35 -2.61 22.66
N PRO A 392 3.56 -3.52 23.26
CA PRO A 392 3.00 -4.67 22.55
C PRO A 392 2.01 -4.25 21.46
N CYS A 393 1.88 -5.07 20.44
CA CYS A 393 0.83 -4.88 19.43
C CYS A 393 -0.51 -5.34 19.95
N ASN A 394 -1.57 -4.58 19.70
CA ASN A 394 -2.90 -4.85 20.20
C ASN A 394 -3.96 -4.84 19.08
N HIS A 395 -5.11 -5.51 19.33
CA HIS A 395 -6.24 -5.52 18.42
C HIS A 395 -5.86 -5.99 17.01
N ILE A 396 -5.11 -7.11 16.94
CA ILE A 396 -4.85 -7.81 15.68
C ILE A 396 -6.03 -8.75 15.42
N VAL A 397 -6.69 -8.58 14.29
CA VAL A 397 -7.86 -9.36 13.90
C VAL A 397 -7.54 -10.21 12.68
N LEU A 398 -7.80 -11.51 12.76
CA LEU A 398 -7.65 -12.46 11.66
C LEU A 398 -9.01 -13.04 11.30
N ASN A 399 -9.39 -12.99 10.04
CA ASN A 399 -10.63 -13.59 9.54
C ASN A 399 -10.38 -14.35 8.24
N ASN A 400 -10.74 -15.64 8.22
CA ASN A 400 -10.59 -16.48 7.03
C ASN A 400 -9.17 -16.45 6.43
N ILE A 401 -8.19 -16.90 7.18
CA ILE A 401 -6.79 -17.02 6.75
C ILE A 401 -6.51 -18.46 6.34
N ASN A 402 -5.98 -18.66 5.15
CA ASN A 402 -5.59 -19.99 4.66
C ASN A 402 -4.23 -19.92 3.96
N LEU A 403 -3.17 -20.05 4.75
CA LEU A 403 -1.79 -20.07 4.26
C LEU A 403 -1.25 -21.50 4.37
N GLN A 404 -0.64 -21.97 3.31
CA GLN A 404 -0.15 -23.34 3.19
C GLN A 404 1.29 -23.34 2.67
N ARG A 405 1.95 -24.49 2.76
CA ARG A 405 3.25 -24.74 2.19
C ARG A 405 3.21 -26.06 1.44
N SER A 406 3.86 -26.13 0.28
CA SER A 406 3.82 -27.30 -0.58
C SER A 406 4.52 -28.52 0.01
N ASP A 407 5.52 -28.31 0.85
CA ASP A 407 6.44 -29.32 1.36
C ASP A 407 6.42 -29.48 2.88
N GLY A 408 5.37 -29.00 3.55
CA GLY A 408 5.29 -29.13 5.01
C GLY A 408 4.24 -28.27 5.67
N THR A 409 4.35 -28.20 7.00
CA THR A 409 3.48 -27.39 7.85
C THR A 409 3.87 -25.94 7.85
N VAL A 410 2.93 -25.07 8.14
CA VAL A 410 3.12 -23.66 8.44
C VAL A 410 2.75 -23.36 9.88
N GLU A 411 3.37 -22.35 10.46
CA GLU A 411 3.16 -21.93 11.85
C GLU A 411 2.96 -20.42 11.96
N THR A 412 2.36 -20.01 13.08
CA THR A 412 2.27 -18.62 13.52
C THR A 412 3.28 -18.38 14.64
N PHE A 413 4.03 -17.29 14.53
CA PHE A 413 4.90 -16.81 15.62
C PHE A 413 4.33 -15.54 16.22
N CYS A 414 4.15 -15.52 17.54
CA CYS A 414 3.74 -14.33 18.29
C CYS A 414 4.77 -14.02 19.39
N HIS A 415 5.10 -12.76 19.53
CA HIS A 415 5.86 -12.19 20.63
C HIS A 415 5.25 -10.83 20.99
N SER A 416 4.79 -10.66 22.22
CA SER A 416 4.13 -9.43 22.71
C SER A 416 3.04 -8.90 21.78
N ALA A 417 2.24 -9.78 21.21
CA ALA A 417 1.16 -9.46 20.29
C ALA A 417 -0.17 -10.00 20.81
N ALA A 418 -1.21 -9.18 20.80
CA ALA A 418 -2.55 -9.54 21.28
C ALA A 418 -3.60 -9.31 20.19
N GLY A 419 -4.54 -10.24 20.11
CA GLY A 419 -5.60 -10.19 19.13
C GLY A 419 -6.51 -11.41 19.17
N PHE A 420 -7.27 -11.62 18.12
CA PHE A 420 -8.11 -12.79 18.00
C PHE A 420 -8.33 -13.18 16.54
N GLY A 421 -8.72 -14.42 16.32
CA GLY A 421 -9.13 -14.92 15.01
C GLY A 421 -10.55 -15.45 15.04
N TYR A 422 -11.25 -15.37 13.91
CA TYR A 422 -12.56 -15.98 13.71
C TYR A 422 -12.71 -16.52 12.28
N GLY A 423 -13.61 -17.49 12.09
CA GLY A 423 -13.67 -18.26 10.86
C GLY A 423 -12.52 -19.25 10.72
N TYR A 424 -12.15 -19.61 9.50
CA TYR A 424 -11.07 -20.56 9.24
C TYR A 424 -9.70 -19.87 9.36
N ILE A 425 -8.83 -20.35 10.24
CA ILE A 425 -7.48 -19.80 10.46
C ILE A 425 -6.42 -20.90 10.33
N GLN A 426 -5.64 -20.87 9.28
CA GLN A 426 -4.51 -21.75 9.01
C GLN A 426 -3.27 -20.93 8.59
N PRO A 427 -2.13 -21.03 9.32
CA PRO A 427 -1.90 -21.76 10.59
C PRO A 427 -2.68 -21.18 11.75
N SER A 428 -2.91 -22.00 12.82
CA SER A 428 -3.54 -21.52 14.05
C SER A 428 -2.85 -20.29 14.62
N ALA A 429 -3.63 -19.36 15.14
CA ALA A 429 -3.16 -18.10 15.72
C ALA A 429 -3.49 -17.98 17.22
N GLU A 430 -3.63 -19.11 17.91
CA GLU A 430 -3.90 -19.16 19.37
C GLU A 430 -2.90 -18.36 20.19
N CYS A 431 -1.67 -18.18 19.69
CA CYS A 431 -0.65 -17.37 20.35
C CYS A 431 -1.00 -15.86 20.43
N LEU A 432 -1.99 -15.37 19.68
CA LEU A 432 -2.49 -14.00 19.79
C LEU A 432 -3.44 -13.81 20.98
N THR A 433 -4.04 -14.89 21.51
CA THR A 433 -4.88 -14.83 22.70
C THR A 433 -3.99 -14.68 23.92
N SER A 434 -3.88 -13.47 24.43
CA SER A 434 -2.99 -13.14 25.54
C SER A 434 -3.76 -12.89 26.81
N SER A 435 -3.85 -13.83 27.65
CA SER A 435 -3.67 -13.89 29.08
C SER A 435 -4.21 -15.24 29.56
N ASP A 436 -3.63 -15.80 30.61
CA ASP A 436 -4.16 -17.02 31.23
C ASP A 436 -5.64 -16.89 31.66
N LYS A 437 -6.12 -15.65 31.81
CA LYS A 437 -7.54 -15.35 32.05
C LYS A 437 -8.42 -15.60 30.83
N ASP A 438 -7.96 -15.26 29.63
CA ASP A 438 -8.72 -15.47 28.41
C ASP A 438 -8.77 -16.96 28.03
N LYS A 439 -7.68 -17.69 28.26
CA LYS A 439 -7.65 -19.15 28.07
C LYS A 439 -8.64 -19.87 28.97
N ILE A 440 -8.76 -19.43 30.25
CA ILE A 440 -9.71 -20.01 31.21
C ILE A 440 -11.16 -19.72 30.81
N VAL A 441 -11.44 -18.57 30.23
CA VAL A 441 -12.78 -18.21 29.72
C VAL A 441 -13.16 -19.06 28.51
N ILE A 442 -12.24 -19.28 27.57
CA ILE A 442 -12.47 -20.12 26.38
C ILE A 442 -12.69 -21.58 26.78
N GLN A 443 -11.86 -22.15 27.67
CA GLN A 443 -12.06 -23.52 28.16
C GLN A 443 -13.39 -23.71 28.91
N LYS A 444 -13.79 -22.76 29.75
CA LYS A 444 -15.11 -22.78 30.38
C LYS A 444 -16.27 -22.70 29.40
N GLN A 445 -16.13 -21.93 28.31
CA GLN A 445 -17.15 -21.85 27.29
C GLN A 445 -17.28 -23.13 26.46
N GLU A 446 -16.16 -23.78 26.14
CA GLU A 446 -16.18 -25.07 25.45
C GLU A 446 -16.82 -26.18 26.36
N GLU A 447 -16.56 -26.16 27.68
CA GLU A 447 -17.22 -27.04 28.61
C GLU A 447 -18.72 -26.76 28.80
N ASP A 448 -19.15 -25.50 28.75
CA ASP A 448 -20.57 -25.12 28.82
C ASP A 448 -21.32 -25.42 27.52
N ILE A 449 -20.70 -25.31 26.37
CA ILE A 449 -21.26 -25.68 25.05
C ILE A 449 -21.41 -27.21 24.95
N THR A 450 -20.43 -27.97 25.39
CA THR A 450 -20.53 -29.44 25.44
C THR A 450 -21.64 -29.90 26.37
N LYS A 451 -21.77 -29.30 27.55
CA LYS A 451 -22.86 -29.59 28.47
C LYS A 451 -24.25 -29.22 27.97
N SER A 452 -24.38 -28.09 27.29
CA SER A 452 -25.65 -27.68 26.71
C SER A 452 -26.09 -28.55 25.52
N ASN A 453 -25.14 -29.09 24.77
CA ASN A 453 -25.42 -30.03 23.70
C ASN A 453 -25.81 -31.43 24.27
N GLU A 454 -25.20 -31.85 25.37
CA GLU A 454 -25.61 -33.11 26.03
C GLU A 454 -27.02 -33.00 26.63
N GLU A 455 -27.39 -31.87 27.25
CA GLU A 455 -28.77 -31.65 27.75
C GLU A 455 -29.81 -31.58 26.61
N TYR A 456 -29.46 -31.07 25.43
CA TYR A 456 -30.37 -30.99 24.27
C TYR A 456 -30.64 -32.39 23.69
N TYR A 457 -29.67 -33.29 23.72
CA TYR A 457 -29.87 -34.69 23.25
C TYR A 457 -30.68 -35.56 24.23
N ILE A 458 -30.64 -35.26 25.49
CA ILE A 458 -31.41 -36.00 26.51
C ILE A 458 -32.91 -35.67 26.51
N HIS A 459 -33.30 -34.48 26.00
CA HIS A 459 -34.70 -34.08 25.93
C HIS A 459 -35.43 -34.43 24.61
N THR A 460 -34.74 -35.04 23.65
CA THR A 460 -35.37 -35.46 22.36
C THR A 460 -35.67 -36.97 22.31
N GLU A 461 -35.43 -37.73 23.40
CA GLU A 461 -35.76 -39.15 23.50
C GLU A 461 -36.76 -39.46 24.61
N LEU A 462 -37.81 -38.65 24.81
CA LEU A 462 -38.97 -39.01 25.65
C LEU A 462 -40.27 -38.69 24.93
#